data_3381589560799016633941349b649ebd
#
_entry.id   3381589560799016633941349b649ebd
#
_cell.length_a   1.000
_cell.length_b   1.000
_cell.length_c   1.000
_cell.angle_alpha   90.00
_cell.angle_beta   90.00
_cell.angle_gamma   90.00
#
_symmetry.space_group_name_H-M   'P 1'
#
loop_
_entity.id
_entity.type
_entity.pdbx_description
1 polymer ?
#
loop_
_entity_poly.entity_id
_entity_poly.type
_entity_poly.pdbx_seq_one_letter_code
_entity_poly.pdbx_strand_id
1 'polypeptide(L)' 'MLKVGVLGAGHLGKIHLRLLNQSKKYELVGFYDAFEENANKVAAEFGYKKFDSIADLIAAVDVV' A
#
# COMPACT_ATOMS: atom_id res chain seq x y z
N MET A 1 -3.91 -15.55 5.89
CA MET A 1 -4.32 -14.13 5.95
C MET A 1 -4.63 -13.60 4.56
N LEU A 2 -5.61 -12.73 4.45
CA LEU A 2 -5.88 -12.06 3.18
C LEU A 2 -4.76 -11.08 2.87
N LYS A 3 -4.31 -11.11 1.63
CA LYS A 3 -3.33 -10.14 1.14
C LYS A 3 -4.06 -8.88 0.72
N VAL A 4 -3.62 -7.74 1.23
CA VAL A 4 -4.30 -6.47 0.99
C VAL A 4 -3.33 -5.43 0.43
N GLY A 5 -3.84 -4.58 -0.44
CA GLY A 5 -3.12 -3.45 -0.97
C GLY A 5 -3.92 -2.16 -0.78
N VAL A 6 -3.26 -1.03 -0.82
CA VAL A 6 -3.88 0.27 -0.62
C VAL A 6 -3.73 1.11 -1.88
N LEU A 7 -4.82 1.70 -2.35
CA LEU A 7 -4.81 2.66 -3.44
C LEU A 7 -4.79 4.07 -2.85
N GLY A 8 -3.72 4.81 -3.15
CA GLY A 8 -3.54 6.16 -2.64
C GLY A 8 -2.80 6.18 -1.31
N ALA A 9 -1.76 7.00 -1.23
CA ALA A 9 -0.92 7.13 -0.04
C ALA A 9 -0.90 8.58 0.47
N GLY A 10 -2.02 9.29 0.31
CA GLY A 10 -2.22 10.59 0.93
C GLY A 10 -2.38 10.44 2.44
N HIS A 11 -2.88 11.48 3.10
CA HIS A 11 -2.99 11.47 4.56
C HIS A 11 -3.79 10.28 5.09
N LEU A 12 -4.99 10.05 4.54
CA LEU A 12 -5.80 8.90 4.96
C LEU A 12 -5.19 7.58 4.53
N GLY A 13 -4.57 7.52 3.35
CA GLY A 13 -3.91 6.33 2.87
C GLY A 13 -2.78 5.90 3.78
N LYS A 14 -2.01 6.83 4.31
CA LYS A 14 -0.93 6.53 5.26
C LYS A 14 -1.46 5.94 6.56
N ILE A 15 -2.60 6.43 7.03
CA ILE A 15 -3.24 5.88 8.22
C ILE A 15 -3.69 4.45 7.97
N HIS A 16 -4.30 4.18 6.82
CA HIS A 16 -4.74 2.84 6.43
C HIS A 16 -3.55 1.89 6.30
N LEU A 17 -2.45 2.33 5.68
CA LEU A 17 -1.24 1.53 5.57
C LEU A 17 -0.71 1.12 6.95
N ARG A 18 -0.65 2.06 7.87
CA ARG A 18 -0.17 1.77 9.21
C ARG A 18 -1.08 0.77 9.95
N LEU A 19 -2.39 0.98 9.88
CA LEU A 19 -3.34 0.11 10.54
C LEU A 19 -3.29 -1.31 9.98
N LEU A 20 -3.23 -1.44 8.66
CA LEU A 20 -3.15 -2.74 8.01
C LEU A 20 -1.83 -3.44 8.31
N ASN A 21 -0.74 -2.69 8.37
CA ASN A 21 0.57 -3.26 8.70
C ASN A 21 0.62 -3.80 10.11
N GLN A 22 -0.18 -3.26 11.02
CA GLN A 22 -0.27 -3.72 12.41
C GLN A 22 -1.31 -4.82 12.60
N SER A 23 -2.15 -5.07 11.60
CA SER A 23 -3.22 -6.05 11.70
C SER A 23 -2.67 -7.47 11.67
N LYS A 24 -3.26 -8.35 12.49
CA LYS A 24 -2.95 -9.77 12.48
C LYS A 24 -3.85 -10.55 11.52
N LYS A 25 -4.87 -9.90 10.95
CA LYS A 25 -5.84 -10.52 10.05
C LYS A 25 -5.50 -10.34 8.59
N TYR A 26 -4.68 -9.34 8.27
CA TYR A 26 -4.35 -8.98 6.89
C TYR A 26 -2.85 -8.92 6.72
N GLU A 27 -2.40 -9.32 5.54
CA GLU A 27 -1.02 -9.13 5.13
C GLU A 27 -0.95 -7.94 4.19
N LEU A 28 -0.33 -6.85 4.61
CA LEU A 28 -0.14 -5.70 3.74
C LEU A 28 0.96 -5.99 2.73
N VAL A 29 0.57 -6.13 1.46
CA VAL A 29 1.52 -6.42 0.38
C VAL A 29 2.20 -5.16 -0.11
N GLY A 30 1.45 -4.06 -0.24
CA GLY A 30 2.00 -2.80 -0.72
C GLY A 30 0.92 -1.80 -1.07
N PHE A 31 1.31 -0.77 -1.81
CA PHE A 31 0.41 0.30 -2.18
C PHE A 31 0.73 0.86 -3.57
N TYR A 32 -0.21 1.62 -4.12
CA TYR A 32 -0.02 2.37 -5.34
C TYR A 32 -0.48 3.81 -5.12
N ASP A 33 0.29 4.77 -5.62
CA ASP A 33 -0.10 6.18 -5.62
C ASP A 33 0.24 6.76 -6.99
N ALA A 34 -0.73 7.45 -7.59
CA ALA A 34 -0.55 8.08 -8.90
C ALA A 34 0.51 9.19 -8.86
N PHE A 35 0.71 9.81 -7.70
CA PHE A 35 1.79 10.78 -7.50
C PHE A 35 3.08 10.04 -7.20
N GLU A 36 3.92 9.89 -8.20
CA GLU A 36 5.16 9.12 -8.06
C GLU A 36 6.07 9.69 -6.97
N GLU A 37 6.16 11.01 -6.89
CA GLU A 37 6.98 11.67 -5.88
C GLU A 37 6.51 11.32 -4.47
N ASN A 38 5.20 11.35 -4.23
CA ASN A 38 4.64 10.97 -2.94
C ASN A 38 4.82 9.47 -2.67
N ALA A 39 4.63 8.65 -3.69
CA ALA A 39 4.80 7.20 -3.55
C ALA A 39 6.24 6.85 -3.14
N ASN A 40 7.23 7.48 -3.80
CA ASN A 40 8.63 7.26 -3.46
C ASN A 40 8.95 7.72 -2.04
N LYS A 41 8.39 8.84 -1.63
CA LYS A 41 8.58 9.37 -0.28
C LYS A 41 8.01 8.43 0.77
N VAL A 42 6.80 7.93 0.57
CA VAL A 42 6.14 7.01 1.50
C VAL A 42 6.91 5.70 1.57
N ALA A 43 7.32 5.16 0.43
CA ALA A 43 8.07 3.91 0.39
C ALA A 43 9.41 4.04 1.14
N ALA A 44 10.11 5.16 0.96
CA ALA A 44 11.39 5.40 1.63
C ALA A 44 11.22 5.64 3.13
N GLU A 45 10.18 6.39 3.51
CA GLU A 45 9.97 6.79 4.90
C GLU A 45 9.45 5.63 5.76
N PHE A 46 8.53 4.83 5.23
CA PHE A 46 7.87 3.78 6.01
C PHE A 46 8.27 2.36 5.61
N GLY A 47 8.98 2.20 4.51
CA GLY A 47 9.43 0.87 4.07
C GLY A 47 8.37 0.02 3.41
N TYR A 48 7.22 0.57 3.05
CA TYR A 48 6.17 -0.16 2.33
C TYR A 48 6.55 -0.35 0.87
N LYS A 49 6.10 -1.46 0.28
CA LYS A 49 6.37 -1.74 -1.13
C LYS A 49 5.49 -0.87 -2.02
N LYS A 50 6.12 -0.11 -2.91
CA LYS A 50 5.44 0.70 -3.91
C LYS A 50 5.24 -0.14 -5.17
N PHE A 51 4.02 -0.14 -5.72
CA PHE A 51 3.72 -0.75 -7.00
C PHE A 51 3.69 0.32 -8.09
N ASP A 52 4.13 -0.05 -9.29
CA ASP A 52 4.22 0.90 -10.40
C ASP A 52 2.90 1.11 -11.13
N SER A 53 1.95 0.20 -10.96
CA SER A 53 0.64 0.33 -11.57
C SER A 53 -0.44 -0.28 -10.68
N ILE A 54 -1.68 0.18 -10.90
CA ILE A 54 -2.84 -0.40 -10.20
C ILE A 54 -3.00 -1.87 -10.58
N ALA A 55 -2.78 -2.20 -11.86
CA ALA A 55 -2.91 -3.59 -12.33
C ALA A 55 -1.94 -4.52 -11.61
N ASP A 56 -0.69 -4.08 -11.41
CA ASP A 56 0.30 -4.88 -10.70
C ASP A 56 -0.09 -5.09 -9.24
N LEU A 57 -0.62 -4.06 -8.59
CA LEU A 57 -1.07 -4.17 -7.22
C LEU A 57 -2.25 -5.15 -7.11
N ILE A 58 -3.23 -5.02 -7.99
CA ILE A 58 -4.41 -5.89 -7.97
C ILE A 58 -4.01 -7.35 -8.18
N ALA A 59 -3.05 -7.61 -9.07
CA ALA A 59 -2.58 -8.95 -9.34
C ALA A 59 -1.87 -9.60 -8.14
N ALA A 60 -1.33 -8.78 -7.25
CA ALA A 60 -0.54 -9.26 -6.11
C ALA A 60 -1.35 -9.43 -4.82
N VAL A 61 -2.61 -8.97 -4.79
CA VAL A 61 -3.40 -8.95 -3.55
C VAL A 61 -4.75 -9.62 -3.74
N ASP A 62 -5.39 -9.96 -2.62
CA ASP A 62 -6.75 -10.51 -2.62
C ASP A 62 -7.81 -9.39 -2.56
N VAL A 63 -7.49 -8.30 -1.87
CA VAL A 63 -8.37 -7.13 -1.73
C VAL A 63 -7.56 -5.85 -1.76
N VAL A 64 -8.23 -4.77 -2.14
CA VAL A 64 -7.64 -3.45 -2.23
C VAL A 64 -8.32 -2.50 -1.26
#